data_7290d2cf621f00f7206926019629aaf7
#
_entry.id   7290d2cf621f00f7206926019629aaf7
#
_cell.length_a   1.000
_cell.length_b   1.000
_cell.length_c   1.000
_cell.angle_alpha   90.00
_cell.angle_beta   90.00
_cell.angle_gamma   90.00
#
_symmetry.space_group_name_H-M   'P 1'
#
loop_
_entity.id
_entity.type
_entity.pdbx_description
1 polymer ?
#
loop_
_entity_poly.entity_id
_entity_poly.type
_entity_poly.pdbx_seq_one_letter_code
_entity_poly.pdbx_strand_id
1 'polypeptide(L)'
;MKAGLQWLLRLHGDTRARRTAQAYRALLSEESGIARLILADLATYCRAGQTSFVPGDPHQTAFNEGARDTFLHIAEMAGLKPADFPALIQEAQDDR
;
A
#
# COMPACT_ATOMS: atom_id res chain seq x y z
N MET A 1 -4.02 9.82 6.06
CA MET A 1 -4.56 8.46 6.07
C MET A 1 -4.42 7.77 7.41
N LYS A 2 -3.23 7.71 7.96
CA LYS A 2 -3.05 7.10 9.29
C LYS A 2 -3.90 7.78 10.35
N ALA A 3 -3.93 9.10 10.34
CA ALA A 3 -4.72 9.86 11.32
C ALA A 3 -6.20 9.55 11.18
N GLY A 4 -6.68 9.38 9.95
CA GLY A 4 -8.08 9.04 9.72
C GLY A 4 -8.46 7.68 10.25
N LEU A 5 -7.61 6.67 10.02
CA LEU A 5 -7.85 5.32 10.52
C LEU A 5 -7.81 5.29 12.03
N GLN A 6 -6.81 5.92 12.64
CA GLN A 6 -6.69 5.97 14.09
C GLN A 6 -7.87 6.69 14.72
N TRP A 7 -8.33 7.74 14.09
CA TRP A 7 -9.47 8.50 14.56
C TRP A 7 -10.73 7.63 14.60
N LEU A 8 -10.98 6.87 13.52
CA LEU A 8 -12.12 5.96 13.46
C LEU A 8 -12.06 4.92 14.56
N LEU A 9 -10.93 4.28 14.74
CA LEU A 9 -10.77 3.26 15.75
C LEU A 9 -10.98 3.81 17.16
N ARG A 10 -10.48 5.02 17.41
CA ARG A 10 -10.56 5.63 18.72
C ARG A 10 -11.97 6.09 19.07
N LEU A 11 -12.65 6.72 18.12
CA LEU A 11 -13.96 7.30 18.37
C LEU A 11 -15.07 6.26 18.46
N HIS A 12 -15.02 5.27 17.61
CA HIS A 12 -16.14 4.36 17.44
C HIS A 12 -15.87 2.97 18.01
N GLY A 13 -14.63 2.66 18.35
CA GLY A 13 -14.26 1.28 18.65
C GLY A 13 -14.72 0.40 17.51
N ASP A 14 -14.67 0.94 16.31
CA ASP A 14 -15.50 0.56 15.19
C ASP A 14 -15.24 -0.88 14.79
N THR A 15 -16.25 -1.72 14.98
CA THR A 15 -16.21 -3.12 14.59
C THR A 15 -15.94 -3.26 13.10
N ARG A 16 -16.52 -2.37 12.29
CA ARG A 16 -16.30 -2.41 10.84
C ARG A 16 -14.85 -2.09 10.49
N ALA A 17 -14.26 -1.08 11.12
CA ALA A 17 -12.87 -0.72 10.86
C ALA A 17 -11.93 -1.87 11.22
N ARG A 18 -12.19 -2.52 12.35
CA ARG A 18 -11.40 -3.69 12.76
C ARG A 18 -11.56 -4.85 11.80
N ARG A 19 -12.79 -5.12 11.40
CA ARG A 19 -13.08 -6.20 10.44
C ARG A 19 -12.41 -5.92 9.10
N THR A 20 -12.43 -4.68 8.66
CA THR A 20 -11.77 -4.30 7.42
C THR A 20 -10.27 -4.53 7.51
N ALA A 21 -9.64 -4.08 8.60
CA ALA A 21 -8.21 -4.30 8.80
C ALA A 21 -7.87 -5.78 8.86
N GLN A 22 -8.70 -6.57 9.55
CA GLN A 22 -8.51 -8.01 9.64
C GLN A 22 -8.64 -8.68 8.28
N ALA A 23 -9.59 -8.23 7.46
CA ALA A 23 -9.78 -8.76 6.10
C ALA A 23 -8.56 -8.51 5.23
N TYR A 24 -8.00 -7.30 5.28
CA TYR A 24 -6.77 -7.00 4.55
C TYR A 24 -5.64 -7.93 4.98
N ARG A 25 -5.45 -8.10 6.29
CA ARG A 25 -4.38 -8.94 6.80
C ARG A 25 -4.60 -10.41 6.46
N ALA A 26 -5.84 -10.88 6.52
CA ALA A 26 -6.15 -12.27 6.19
C ALA A 26 -5.85 -12.57 4.73
N LEU A 27 -6.20 -11.65 3.84
CA LEU A 27 -6.03 -11.84 2.40
C LEU A 27 -4.61 -11.52 1.94
N LEU A 28 -4.00 -10.48 2.51
CA LEU A 28 -2.73 -9.93 2.04
C LEU A 28 -1.60 -10.08 3.06
N SER A 29 -1.60 -11.19 3.80
CA SER A 29 -0.50 -11.48 4.72
C SER A 29 0.80 -11.67 3.93
N GLU A 30 1.86 -10.97 4.32
CA GLU A 30 3.15 -11.09 3.65
C GLU A 30 3.77 -12.48 3.78
N GLU A 31 3.27 -13.30 4.71
CA GLU A 31 3.73 -14.67 4.86
C GLU A 31 3.21 -15.57 3.73
N SER A 32 2.15 -15.15 3.06
CA SER A 32 1.59 -15.88 1.93
C SER A 32 2.33 -15.51 0.64
N GLY A 33 2.81 -16.52 -0.08
CA GLY A 33 3.46 -16.29 -1.37
C GLY A 33 2.54 -15.64 -2.40
N ILE A 34 1.25 -16.00 -2.37
CA ILE A 34 0.26 -15.41 -3.28
C ILE A 34 0.05 -13.94 -2.95
N ALA A 35 -0.13 -13.62 -1.69
CA ALA A 35 -0.30 -12.23 -1.27
C ALA A 35 0.93 -11.39 -1.62
N ARG A 36 2.10 -11.99 -1.45
CA ARG A 36 3.35 -11.28 -1.73
C ARG A 36 3.48 -10.96 -3.21
N LEU A 37 3.06 -11.86 -4.10
CA LEU A 37 3.03 -11.58 -5.54
C LEU A 37 2.11 -10.40 -5.86
N ILE A 38 0.92 -10.39 -5.28
CA ILE A 38 -0.05 -9.30 -5.49
C ILE A 38 0.51 -7.97 -4.99
N LEU A 39 1.07 -7.98 -3.78
CA LEU A 39 1.62 -6.76 -3.19
C LEU A 39 2.81 -6.23 -4.00
N ALA A 40 3.66 -7.13 -4.50
CA ALA A 40 4.79 -6.73 -5.33
C ALA A 40 4.33 -6.10 -6.64
N ASP A 41 3.31 -6.66 -7.27
CA ASP A 41 2.72 -6.09 -8.48
C ASP A 41 2.12 -4.71 -8.21
N LEU A 42 1.35 -4.59 -7.15
CA LEU A 42 0.73 -3.31 -6.79
C LEU A 42 1.78 -2.24 -6.46
N ALA A 43 2.84 -2.62 -5.74
CA ALA A 43 3.92 -1.69 -5.42
C ALA A 43 4.57 -1.14 -6.68
N THR A 44 4.77 -2.00 -7.67
CA THR A 44 5.36 -1.60 -8.93
C THR A 44 4.40 -0.76 -9.76
N TYR A 45 3.16 -1.22 -9.88
CA TYR A 45 2.13 -0.53 -10.67
C TYR A 45 1.86 0.87 -10.12
N CYS A 46 1.81 1.01 -8.81
CA CYS A 46 1.53 2.28 -8.14
C CYS A 46 2.79 3.14 -7.95
N ARG A 47 3.94 2.70 -8.45
CA ARG A 47 5.20 3.43 -8.41
C ARG A 47 5.66 3.74 -6.97
N ALA A 48 5.46 2.78 -6.07
CA ALA A 48 5.75 2.99 -4.65
C ALA A 48 7.24 3.28 -4.38
N GLY A 49 8.13 2.76 -5.21
CA GLY A 49 9.58 2.95 -5.05
C GLY A 49 10.16 4.09 -5.85
N GLN A 50 9.32 4.91 -6.49
CA GLN A 50 9.78 5.99 -7.36
C GLN A 50 9.23 7.32 -6.87
N THR A 51 9.90 8.42 -7.28
CA THR A 51 9.33 9.73 -7.03
C THR A 51 8.09 9.93 -7.89
N SER A 52 7.09 10.61 -7.35
CA SER A 52 5.89 10.99 -8.11
C SER A 52 6.15 12.16 -9.03
N PHE A 53 7.15 12.96 -8.72
CA PHE A 53 7.39 14.24 -9.38
C PHE A 53 7.81 14.06 -10.83
N VAL A 54 7.10 14.77 -11.72
CA VAL A 54 7.45 14.85 -13.14
C VAL A 54 7.68 16.33 -13.45
N PRO A 55 8.92 16.73 -13.77
CA PRO A 55 9.21 18.14 -14.05
C PRO A 55 8.32 18.69 -15.16
N GLY A 56 7.70 19.83 -14.89
CA GLY A 56 6.86 20.51 -15.86
C GLY A 56 5.50 19.89 -16.10
N ASP A 57 5.14 18.83 -15.36
CA ASP A 57 3.87 18.15 -15.57
C ASP A 57 3.15 17.93 -14.22
N PRO A 58 2.45 18.96 -13.73
CA PRO A 58 1.75 18.84 -12.45
C PRO A 58 0.59 17.85 -12.48
N HIS A 59 -0.02 17.63 -13.63
CA HIS A 59 -1.12 16.66 -13.74
C HIS A 59 -0.61 15.23 -13.59
N GLN A 60 0.48 14.90 -14.25
CA GLN A 60 1.07 13.58 -14.12
C GLN A 60 1.60 13.35 -12.71
N THR A 61 2.19 14.40 -12.12
CA THR A 61 2.65 14.33 -10.74
C THR A 61 1.50 14.02 -9.79
N ALA A 62 0.37 14.72 -9.96
CA ALA A 62 -0.81 14.47 -9.12
C ALA A 62 -1.35 13.06 -9.31
N PHE A 63 -1.38 12.57 -10.55
CA PHE A 63 -1.82 11.21 -10.83
C PHE A 63 -0.91 10.19 -10.13
N ASN A 64 0.39 10.38 -10.24
CA ASN A 64 1.38 9.49 -9.62
C ASN A 64 1.24 9.50 -8.09
N GLU A 65 1.01 10.68 -7.49
CA GLU A 65 0.80 10.79 -6.06
C GLU A 65 -0.44 10.05 -5.60
N GLY A 66 -1.53 10.13 -6.36
CA GLY A 66 -2.76 9.40 -6.05
C GLY A 66 -2.56 7.89 -6.10
N ALA A 67 -1.85 7.41 -7.11
CA ALA A 67 -1.54 6.00 -7.24
C ALA A 67 -0.67 5.52 -6.07
N ARG A 68 0.35 6.29 -5.74
CA ARG A 68 1.25 5.96 -4.63
C ARG A 68 0.51 5.95 -3.31
N ASP A 69 -0.35 6.92 -3.09
CA ASP A 69 -1.16 7.00 -1.87
C ASP A 69 -2.08 5.80 -1.73
N THR A 70 -2.65 5.34 -2.83
CA THR A 70 -3.50 4.15 -2.84
C THR A 70 -2.71 2.93 -2.38
N PHE A 71 -1.51 2.74 -2.89
CA PHE A 71 -0.67 1.63 -2.44
C PHE A 71 -0.30 1.76 -0.97
N LEU A 72 0.00 2.98 -0.51
CA LEU A 72 0.33 3.20 0.90
C LEU A 72 -0.83 2.79 1.81
N HIS A 73 -2.06 3.05 1.39
CA HIS A 73 -3.23 2.62 2.14
C HIS A 73 -3.31 1.09 2.21
N ILE A 74 -3.17 0.43 1.08
CA ILE A 74 -3.22 -1.03 1.01
C ILE A 74 -2.12 -1.64 1.88
N ALA A 75 -0.91 -1.11 1.76
CA ALA A 75 0.24 -1.60 2.52
C ALA A 75 0.04 -1.43 4.03
N GLU A 76 -0.46 -0.28 4.44
CA GLU A 76 -0.74 -0.02 5.85
C GLU A 76 -1.77 -0.99 6.40
N MET A 77 -2.86 -1.21 5.66
CA MET A 77 -3.90 -2.14 6.07
C MET A 77 -3.38 -3.58 6.12
N ALA A 78 -2.50 -3.94 5.21
CA ALA A 78 -1.91 -5.27 5.16
C ALA A 78 -0.82 -5.49 6.21
N GLY A 79 -0.41 -4.45 6.91
CA GLY A 79 0.62 -4.53 7.94
C GLY A 79 2.04 -4.40 7.42
N LEU A 80 2.20 -3.96 6.16
CA LEU A 80 3.52 -3.69 5.59
C LEU A 80 4.03 -2.33 6.02
N LYS A 81 5.33 -2.25 6.19
CA LYS A 81 6.02 -0.99 6.51
C LYS A 81 6.76 -0.49 5.28
N PRO A 82 6.99 0.83 5.15
CA PRO A 82 7.76 1.36 4.02
C PRO A 82 9.12 0.68 3.85
N ALA A 83 9.75 0.24 4.93
CA ALA A 83 11.02 -0.47 4.87
C ALA A 83 10.94 -1.79 4.10
N ASP A 84 9.74 -2.36 3.95
CA ASP A 84 9.54 -3.62 3.24
C ASP A 84 9.39 -3.43 1.73
N PHE A 85 9.15 -2.22 1.28
CA PHE A 85 8.84 -1.95 -0.12
C PHE A 85 9.97 -2.29 -1.10
N PRO A 86 11.25 -1.96 -0.79
CA PRO A 86 12.32 -2.29 -1.74
C PRO A 86 12.40 -3.78 -2.06
N ALA A 87 12.22 -4.64 -1.07
CA ALA A 87 12.26 -6.09 -1.28
C ALA A 87 11.10 -6.55 -2.16
N LEU A 88 9.90 -6.00 -1.95
CA LEU A 88 8.74 -6.33 -2.77
C LEU A 88 8.95 -5.94 -4.23
N ILE A 89 9.48 -4.75 -4.45
CA ILE A 89 9.72 -4.25 -5.81
C ILE A 89 10.79 -5.09 -6.49
N GLN A 90 11.82 -5.47 -5.77
CA GLN A 90 12.88 -6.32 -6.30
C GLN A 90 12.33 -7.68 -6.70
N GLU A 91 11.46 -8.26 -5.90
CA GLU A 91 10.81 -9.54 -6.24
C GLU A 91 10.01 -9.45 -7.54
N ALA A 92 9.29 -8.35 -7.73
CA ALA A 92 8.52 -8.15 -8.96
C ALA A 92 9.43 -8.08 -10.18
N GLN A 93 10.63 -7.50 -10.03
CA GLN A 93 11.59 -7.40 -11.11
C GLN A 93 12.26 -8.74 -11.39
N ASP A 94 12.58 -9.49 -10.35
CA ASP A 94 13.26 -10.77 -10.47
C ASP A 94 12.40 -11.82 -11.19
N ASP A 95 11.08 -11.72 -11.04
CA ASP A 95 10.14 -12.67 -11.65
C ASP A 95 9.90 -12.38 -13.13
N ARG A 96 10.48 -11.34 -13.66
CA ARG A 96 10.38 -11.02 -15.09
C ARG A 96 11.54 -11.62 -15.85
#